data_c71cde0cd7e6679769e2a0d88d520c21
#
_entry.id   c71cde0cd7e6679769e2a0d88d520c21
#
_cell.length_a   1.000
_cell.length_b   1.000
_cell.length_c   1.000
_cell.angle_alpha   90.00
_cell.angle_beta   90.00
_cell.angle_gamma   90.00
#
_symmetry.space_group_name_H-M   'P 1'
#
loop_
_entity.id
_entity.type
_entity.pdbx_description
1 polymer ?
#
loop_
_entity_poly.entity_id
_entity_poly.type
_entity_poly.pdbx_seq_one_letter_code
_entity_poly.pdbx_strand_id
1 'polypeptide(L)'
;MITPTVRVPSVSGADDIDVVAVVGSGPVLADAARRAWDEDRAILPVNPAFTSAEITTLLERLRPTHVVTGDDSGTPSTYPGGVPAPAGTAAIVVTSGTEGAPKGVELTRAGMDAMGRGYSAGLDAGPGDRWLACLPLHHVASLGALARAYVTGVPCTEHESFDVERVARSPRTEGTTIISLVPTTIRRLLDANAPLHEFHWVIAGGAPCPPALRTRAEGHGAHVIDAYGLSETWGGFALDGVPIDGAEVRTAPDGEILVRGLMVMRGYRLDPVRSRAAFDADGWFHTGDIGAIDGDGRVRVTDRVKDLVITGGVNVSPTEVEAVLARHPDVHDVSVVGVPDDEWGELVVAFVVPRPERTAPTVTELRDFAREHLSGPKLPRAAHTVDEIPRTNSGKPLRRLLRERAMGGRATGGDADT
;
A
#
# COMPACT_ATOMS: atom_id res chain seq x y z
N MET A 1 34.82 22.06 6.18
CA MET A 1 33.63 21.22 6.27
C MET A 1 32.44 22.10 5.96
N ILE A 2 31.91 22.00 4.73
CA ILE A 2 30.77 22.81 4.25
C ILE A 2 29.56 21.88 4.35
N THR A 3 28.69 22.19 5.28
CA THR A 3 27.41 21.50 5.48
C THR A 3 26.53 21.79 4.24
N PRO A 4 26.01 20.78 3.52
CA PRO A 4 25.05 21.05 2.46
C PRO A 4 23.71 21.41 3.07
N THR A 5 23.35 22.67 2.98
CA THR A 5 22.02 23.17 3.29
C THR A 5 21.06 22.63 2.25
N VAL A 6 20.16 21.72 2.63
CA VAL A 6 19.06 21.27 1.79
C VAL A 6 18.16 22.50 1.53
N ARG A 7 18.28 23.07 0.34
CA ARG A 7 17.36 24.13 -0.12
C ARG A 7 16.02 23.47 -0.46
N VAL A 8 14.99 23.78 0.32
CA VAL A 8 13.60 23.63 -0.12
C VAL A 8 13.39 24.60 -1.29
N PRO A 9 13.00 24.15 -2.48
CA PRO A 9 12.79 25.03 -3.62
C PRO A 9 11.69 26.05 -3.30
N SER A 10 11.97 27.32 -3.56
CA SER A 10 10.98 28.40 -3.53
C SER A 10 9.98 28.23 -4.67
N VAL A 11 8.72 28.58 -4.40
CA VAL A 11 7.59 28.59 -5.32
C VAL A 11 7.88 29.50 -6.53
N SER A 12 7.57 28.99 -7.75
CA SER A 12 7.64 29.61 -9.09
C SER A 12 9.04 29.82 -9.67
N GLY A 13 9.50 28.84 -10.44
CA GLY A 13 10.61 28.97 -11.40
C GLY A 13 10.11 28.76 -12.84
N ALA A 14 10.86 29.24 -13.81
CA ALA A 14 10.56 29.15 -15.25
C ALA A 14 10.44 27.69 -15.80
N ASP A 15 10.56 26.67 -14.92
CA ASP A 15 10.63 25.26 -15.27
C ASP A 15 9.49 24.43 -14.63
N ASP A 16 8.43 25.05 -14.08
CA ASP A 16 7.29 24.33 -13.50
C ASP A 16 6.43 23.73 -14.62
N ILE A 17 5.87 22.53 -14.38
CA ILE A 17 5.10 21.76 -15.36
C ILE A 17 3.62 21.64 -14.98
N ASP A 18 2.79 21.42 -15.98
CA ASP A 18 1.37 21.21 -15.79
C ASP A 18 1.06 19.92 -15.02
N VAL A 19 -0.01 19.96 -14.24
CA VAL A 19 -0.61 18.83 -13.55
C VAL A 19 -1.98 18.56 -14.17
N VAL A 20 -2.12 17.38 -14.76
CA VAL A 20 -3.37 16.94 -15.40
C VAL A 20 -4.09 15.94 -14.50
N ALA A 21 -5.17 16.35 -13.89
CA ALA A 21 -6.06 15.44 -13.16
C ALA A 21 -6.95 14.69 -14.16
N VAL A 22 -7.00 13.37 -14.03
CA VAL A 22 -7.83 12.51 -14.90
C VAL A 22 -8.76 11.68 -14.03
N VAL A 23 -10.05 11.95 -14.16
CA VAL A 23 -11.11 11.16 -13.51
C VAL A 23 -11.43 10.00 -14.45
N GLY A 24 -10.87 8.83 -14.19
CA GLY A 24 -10.99 7.67 -15.08
C GLY A 24 -10.35 6.41 -14.54
N SER A 25 -10.45 5.35 -15.32
CA SER A 25 -9.91 4.03 -15.01
C SER A 25 -9.36 3.35 -16.26
N GLY A 26 -8.74 2.19 -16.08
CA GLY A 26 -8.30 1.29 -17.14
C GLY A 26 -7.51 1.95 -18.27
N PRO A 27 -7.77 1.54 -19.52
CA PRO A 27 -7.03 2.02 -20.69
C PRO A 27 -7.09 3.54 -20.87
N VAL A 28 -8.24 4.18 -20.56
CA VAL A 28 -8.41 5.64 -20.72
C VAL A 28 -7.43 6.39 -19.82
N LEU A 29 -7.31 6.01 -18.56
CA LEU A 29 -6.36 6.61 -17.63
C LEU A 29 -4.90 6.26 -18.00
N ALA A 30 -4.66 5.04 -18.49
CA ALA A 30 -3.32 4.63 -18.95
C ALA A 30 -2.84 5.48 -20.12
N ASP A 31 -3.69 5.72 -21.11
CA ASP A 31 -3.35 6.55 -22.28
C ASP A 31 -3.15 8.02 -21.90
N ALA A 32 -3.96 8.51 -20.96
CA ALA A 32 -3.77 9.86 -20.44
C ALA A 32 -2.44 10.01 -19.67
N ALA A 33 -2.05 8.98 -18.90
CA ALA A 33 -0.77 8.97 -18.19
C ALA A 33 0.42 8.97 -19.17
N ARG A 34 0.39 8.11 -20.21
CA ARG A 34 1.44 8.08 -21.24
C ARG A 34 1.56 9.44 -21.94
N ARG A 35 0.43 10.01 -22.39
CA ARG A 35 0.43 11.36 -23.00
C ARG A 35 1.00 12.43 -22.09
N ALA A 36 0.62 12.43 -20.81
CA ALA A 36 1.16 13.37 -19.85
C ALA A 36 2.68 13.22 -19.70
N TRP A 37 3.18 11.98 -19.70
CA TRP A 37 4.62 11.72 -19.64
C TRP A 37 5.34 12.09 -20.93
N ASP A 38 4.77 11.88 -22.10
CA ASP A 38 5.35 12.26 -23.39
C ASP A 38 5.40 13.79 -23.56
N GLU A 39 4.45 14.52 -22.98
CA GLU A 39 4.32 15.97 -23.03
C GLU A 39 5.01 16.70 -21.85
N ASP A 40 5.79 15.97 -21.04
CA ASP A 40 6.43 16.47 -19.83
C ASP A 40 5.46 17.12 -18.81
N ARG A 41 4.31 16.50 -18.60
CA ARG A 41 3.30 16.87 -17.60
C ARG A 41 3.23 15.83 -16.50
N ALA A 42 2.75 16.24 -15.32
CA ALA A 42 2.44 15.33 -14.22
C ALA A 42 1.00 14.81 -14.32
N ILE A 43 0.79 13.51 -14.17
CA ILE A 43 -0.55 12.92 -14.06
C ILE A 43 -1.04 12.91 -12.60
N LEU A 44 -2.30 13.30 -12.37
CA LEU A 44 -3.01 13.10 -11.12
C LEU A 44 -4.18 12.15 -11.36
N PRO A 45 -4.02 10.84 -11.15
CA PRO A 45 -5.09 9.87 -11.30
C PRO A 45 -6.15 10.04 -10.20
N VAL A 46 -7.41 10.23 -10.60
CA VAL A 46 -8.54 10.41 -9.68
C VAL A 46 -9.49 9.23 -9.81
N ASN A 47 -9.86 8.64 -8.68
CA ASN A 47 -10.79 7.52 -8.64
C ASN A 47 -12.18 7.93 -9.16
N PRO A 48 -12.70 7.33 -10.25
CA PRO A 48 -14.01 7.66 -10.79
C PRO A 48 -15.18 7.20 -9.90
N ALA A 49 -14.92 6.33 -8.92
CA ALA A 49 -15.93 5.91 -7.95
C ALA A 49 -16.17 6.92 -6.81
N PHE A 50 -15.36 7.98 -6.73
CA PHE A 50 -15.61 9.08 -5.80
C PHE A 50 -16.86 9.85 -6.19
N THR A 51 -17.59 10.34 -5.20
CA THR A 51 -18.69 11.26 -5.43
C THR A 51 -18.18 12.58 -5.98
N SER A 52 -19.05 13.35 -6.65
CA SER A 52 -18.69 14.67 -7.15
C SER A 52 -18.15 15.59 -6.05
N ALA A 53 -18.68 15.50 -4.84
CA ALA A 53 -18.21 16.26 -3.68
C ALA A 53 -16.78 15.87 -3.25
N GLU A 54 -16.47 14.58 -3.23
CA GLU A 54 -15.12 14.07 -2.94
C GLU A 54 -14.12 14.49 -4.00
N ILE A 55 -14.50 14.39 -5.29
CA ILE A 55 -13.66 14.86 -6.41
C ILE A 55 -13.39 16.36 -6.28
N THR A 56 -14.43 17.17 -6.03
CA THR A 56 -14.29 18.62 -5.83
C THR A 56 -13.32 18.93 -4.70
N THR A 57 -13.53 18.33 -3.52
CA THR A 57 -12.65 18.49 -2.36
C THR A 57 -11.20 18.11 -2.66
N LEU A 58 -11.00 17.03 -3.41
CA LEU A 58 -9.68 16.55 -3.82
C LEU A 58 -9.00 17.56 -4.76
N LEU A 59 -9.72 18.04 -5.78
CA LEU A 59 -9.19 19.00 -6.75
C LEU A 59 -8.88 20.36 -6.11
N GLU A 60 -9.74 20.85 -5.23
CA GLU A 60 -9.49 22.09 -4.45
C GLU A 60 -8.23 21.98 -3.59
N ARG A 61 -7.99 20.81 -3.00
CA ARG A 61 -6.83 20.55 -2.16
C ARG A 61 -5.54 20.40 -2.95
N LEU A 62 -5.56 19.63 -4.05
CA LEU A 62 -4.37 19.31 -4.83
C LEU A 62 -4.11 20.27 -5.98
N ARG A 63 -5.08 21.10 -6.34
CA ARG A 63 -4.97 22.21 -7.29
C ARG A 63 -4.24 21.81 -8.59
N PRO A 64 -4.75 20.84 -9.38
CA PRO A 64 -4.18 20.53 -10.70
C PRO A 64 -4.29 21.75 -11.60
N THR A 65 -3.47 21.86 -12.65
CA THR A 65 -3.59 22.94 -13.64
C THR A 65 -4.68 22.65 -14.66
N HIS A 66 -4.94 21.36 -14.92
CA HIS A 66 -5.93 20.89 -15.89
C HIS A 66 -6.70 19.68 -15.32
N VAL A 67 -7.93 19.50 -15.83
CA VAL A 67 -8.80 18.37 -15.50
C VAL A 67 -9.34 17.76 -16.79
N VAL A 68 -9.35 16.42 -16.83
CA VAL A 68 -10.01 15.59 -17.84
C VAL A 68 -11.07 14.76 -17.15
N THR A 69 -12.34 14.86 -17.58
CA THR A 69 -13.44 14.01 -17.12
C THR A 69 -13.83 13.02 -18.21
N GLY A 70 -14.36 11.86 -17.86
CA GLY A 70 -14.58 10.74 -18.77
C GLY A 70 -15.54 11.00 -19.96
N ASP A 71 -16.29 12.09 -19.94
CA ASP A 71 -17.24 12.46 -21.01
C ASP A 71 -16.64 13.43 -22.05
N ASP A 72 -15.49 14.00 -21.74
CA ASP A 72 -14.80 14.90 -22.66
C ASP A 72 -13.89 14.09 -23.60
N SER A 73 -13.79 14.53 -24.84
CA SER A 73 -12.94 14.00 -25.92
C SER A 73 -11.44 13.91 -25.61
N GLY A 74 -11.09 13.76 -24.34
CA GLY A 74 -9.72 13.66 -23.83
C GLY A 74 -8.95 14.97 -23.85
N THR A 75 -9.61 16.12 -24.12
CA THR A 75 -8.94 17.43 -24.09
C THR A 75 -8.95 18.00 -22.67
N PRO A 76 -7.78 18.28 -22.08
CA PRO A 76 -7.71 18.85 -20.74
C PRO A 76 -8.34 20.25 -20.71
N SER A 77 -9.24 20.50 -19.76
CA SER A 77 -9.76 21.84 -19.46
C SER A 77 -8.93 22.49 -18.34
N THR A 78 -8.67 23.81 -18.45
CA THR A 78 -7.93 24.54 -17.42
C THR A 78 -8.71 24.56 -16.10
N TYR A 79 -8.04 24.20 -15.00
CA TYR A 79 -8.63 24.27 -13.66
C TYR A 79 -8.33 25.62 -12.99
N PRO A 80 -9.36 26.39 -12.60
CA PRO A 80 -9.17 27.71 -11.99
C PRO A 80 -8.35 27.65 -10.70
N GLY A 81 -7.31 28.44 -10.60
CA GLY A 81 -6.43 28.48 -9.44
C GLY A 81 -5.52 27.27 -9.31
N GLY A 82 -5.33 26.52 -10.40
CA GLY A 82 -4.35 25.45 -10.48
C GLY A 82 -2.94 25.91 -10.13
N VAL A 83 -2.15 25.01 -9.56
CA VAL A 83 -0.75 25.22 -9.20
C VAL A 83 0.09 24.23 -9.98
N PRO A 84 1.04 24.68 -10.80
CA PRO A 84 1.98 23.78 -11.47
C PRO A 84 2.77 22.91 -10.47
N ALA A 85 3.37 21.84 -10.95
CA ALA A 85 4.30 21.04 -10.17
C ALA A 85 5.74 21.37 -10.56
N PRO A 86 6.72 21.19 -9.66
CA PRO A 86 8.12 21.37 -10.00
C PRO A 86 8.53 20.45 -11.15
N ALA A 87 9.40 20.93 -12.05
CA ALA A 87 9.94 20.17 -13.17
C ALA A 87 10.39 18.76 -12.76
N GLY A 88 10.18 17.81 -13.66
CA GLY A 88 10.51 16.41 -13.43
C GLY A 88 9.53 15.67 -12.49
N THR A 89 8.37 16.25 -12.12
CA THR A 89 7.28 15.50 -11.51
C THR A 89 6.60 14.62 -12.57
N ALA A 90 6.42 13.32 -12.30
CA ALA A 90 5.75 12.40 -13.22
C ALA A 90 4.31 12.12 -12.82
N ALA A 91 4.05 11.98 -11.52
CA ALA A 91 2.73 11.67 -11.01
C ALA A 91 2.48 12.28 -9.63
N ILE A 92 1.20 12.51 -9.33
CA ILE A 92 0.73 12.84 -8.00
C ILE A 92 -0.26 11.76 -7.60
N VAL A 93 0.13 10.88 -6.68
CA VAL A 93 -0.71 9.76 -6.24
C VAL A 93 -1.45 10.12 -4.96
N VAL A 94 -2.77 9.93 -4.98
CA VAL A 94 -3.61 10.24 -3.81
C VAL A 94 -3.55 9.10 -2.81
N THR A 95 -3.31 9.44 -1.55
CA THR A 95 -3.36 8.49 -0.44
C THR A 95 -4.31 8.98 0.64
N SER A 96 -4.98 8.04 1.32
CA SER A 96 -5.78 8.37 2.50
C SER A 96 -4.85 8.81 3.63
N GLY A 97 -4.90 10.09 3.99
CA GLY A 97 -4.20 10.59 5.18
C GLY A 97 -4.70 9.91 6.44
N THR A 98 -3.81 9.67 7.40
CA THR A 98 -4.14 9.11 8.73
C THR A 98 -5.12 9.99 9.51
N GLU A 99 -5.22 11.27 9.17
CA GLU A 99 -6.11 12.29 9.76
C GLU A 99 -7.40 12.51 8.95
N GLY A 100 -7.70 11.59 8.01
CA GLY A 100 -8.94 11.63 7.23
C GLY A 100 -8.90 12.50 5.96
N ALA A 101 -7.94 13.40 5.81
CA ALA A 101 -7.83 14.23 4.62
C ALA A 101 -6.87 13.63 3.59
N PRO A 102 -7.25 13.50 2.30
CA PRO A 102 -6.38 12.95 1.26
C PRO A 102 -5.13 13.81 1.07
N LYS A 103 -3.98 13.16 0.84
CA LYS A 103 -2.71 13.80 0.52
C LYS A 103 -2.21 13.34 -0.85
N GLY A 104 -1.59 14.24 -1.60
CA GLY A 104 -0.97 13.93 -2.89
C GLY A 104 0.53 13.69 -2.74
N VAL A 105 0.98 12.51 -3.11
CA VAL A 105 2.40 12.14 -3.12
C VAL A 105 3.01 12.57 -4.45
N GLU A 106 3.98 13.49 -4.44
CA GLU A 106 4.68 13.94 -5.65
C GLU A 106 5.82 12.99 -6.02
N LEU A 107 5.64 12.26 -7.09
CA LEU A 107 6.56 11.27 -7.62
C LEU A 107 7.31 11.81 -8.84
N THR A 108 8.63 11.60 -8.88
CA THR A 108 9.48 12.17 -9.92
C THR A 108 9.68 11.22 -11.11
N ARG A 109 10.05 11.75 -12.27
CA ARG A 109 10.47 10.99 -13.45
C ARG A 109 11.75 10.21 -13.20
N ALA A 110 12.72 10.82 -12.51
CA ALA A 110 13.93 10.11 -12.11
C ALA A 110 13.62 8.92 -11.20
N GLY A 111 12.65 9.09 -10.28
CA GLY A 111 12.15 8.01 -9.44
C GLY A 111 11.41 6.93 -10.22
N MET A 112 10.62 7.33 -11.21
CA MET A 112 9.93 6.42 -12.13
C MET A 112 10.94 5.56 -12.90
N ASP A 113 12.00 6.17 -13.45
CA ASP A 113 13.04 5.46 -14.18
C ASP A 113 13.82 4.49 -13.27
N ALA A 114 14.27 4.95 -12.11
CA ALA A 114 15.01 4.13 -11.15
C ALA A 114 14.18 2.92 -10.67
N MET A 115 12.93 3.14 -10.26
CA MET A 115 12.02 2.08 -9.86
C MET A 115 11.72 1.13 -11.03
N GLY A 116 11.44 1.67 -12.22
CA GLY A 116 11.09 0.88 -13.39
C GLY A 116 12.22 -0.08 -13.79
N ARG A 117 13.45 0.40 -13.89
CA ARG A 117 14.63 -0.42 -14.23
C ARG A 117 15.00 -1.39 -13.12
N GLY A 118 15.10 -0.90 -11.87
CA GLY A 118 15.50 -1.74 -10.75
C GLY A 118 14.48 -2.88 -10.48
N TYR A 119 13.20 -2.58 -10.62
CA TYR A 119 12.16 -3.59 -10.45
C TYR A 119 12.16 -4.63 -11.57
N SER A 120 12.30 -4.18 -12.83
CA SER A 120 12.35 -5.10 -13.98
C SER A 120 13.61 -5.97 -13.96
N ALA A 121 14.76 -5.41 -13.53
CA ALA A 121 15.98 -6.18 -13.34
C ALA A 121 15.84 -7.23 -12.22
N GLY A 122 15.22 -6.87 -11.10
CA GLY A 122 14.97 -7.80 -9.99
C GLY A 122 14.01 -8.95 -10.33
N LEU A 123 13.20 -8.81 -11.38
CA LEU A 123 12.30 -9.84 -11.90
C LEU A 123 12.87 -10.54 -13.16
N ASP A 124 14.01 -10.12 -13.66
CA ASP A 124 14.52 -10.52 -14.96
C ASP A 124 13.48 -10.32 -16.11
N ALA A 125 12.70 -9.24 -15.99
CA ALA A 125 11.64 -8.93 -16.94
C ALA A 125 12.23 -8.36 -18.25
N GLY A 126 11.87 -8.94 -19.39
CA GLY A 126 12.46 -8.63 -20.69
C GLY A 126 11.46 -8.60 -21.85
N PRO A 127 11.97 -8.62 -23.11
CA PRO A 127 11.16 -8.44 -24.32
C PRO A 127 10.06 -9.51 -24.52
N GLY A 128 10.20 -10.68 -23.86
CA GLY A 128 9.19 -11.76 -23.89
C GLY A 128 8.05 -11.57 -22.89
N ASP A 129 8.18 -10.59 -22.01
CA ASP A 129 7.22 -10.35 -20.96
C ASP A 129 6.18 -9.30 -21.33
N ARG A 130 5.06 -9.33 -20.60
CA ARG A 130 3.98 -8.35 -20.68
C ARG A 130 3.35 -8.15 -19.30
N TRP A 131 3.34 -6.92 -18.85
CA TRP A 131 2.67 -6.53 -17.60
C TRP A 131 1.15 -6.62 -17.75
N LEU A 132 0.48 -6.99 -16.67
CA LEU A 132 -0.97 -6.84 -16.52
C LEU A 132 -1.29 -5.85 -15.41
N ALA A 133 -1.88 -4.71 -15.77
CA ALA A 133 -2.45 -3.74 -14.84
C ALA A 133 -3.96 -3.99 -14.72
N CYS A 134 -4.38 -4.80 -13.77
CA CYS A 134 -5.79 -5.15 -13.53
C CYS A 134 -6.37 -4.57 -12.23
N LEU A 135 -5.54 -3.94 -11.41
CA LEU A 135 -5.98 -3.16 -10.25
C LEU A 135 -6.21 -1.70 -10.67
N PRO A 136 -6.94 -0.90 -9.86
CA PRO A 136 -7.20 0.49 -10.22
C PRO A 136 -5.93 1.32 -10.42
N LEU A 137 -5.80 1.99 -11.56
CA LEU A 137 -4.63 2.79 -11.95
C LEU A 137 -4.43 4.07 -11.11
N HIS A 138 -5.44 4.49 -10.35
CA HIS A 138 -5.26 5.57 -9.37
C HIS A 138 -4.51 5.12 -8.10
N HIS A 139 -4.18 3.82 -8.00
CA HIS A 139 -3.27 3.29 -6.98
C HIS A 139 -1.89 3.00 -7.58
N VAL A 140 -0.85 3.27 -6.79
CA VAL A 140 0.54 3.10 -7.22
C VAL A 140 0.90 1.67 -7.65
N ALA A 141 0.19 0.65 -7.17
CA ALA A 141 0.42 -0.74 -7.57
C ALA A 141 0.25 -0.96 -9.08
N SER A 142 -0.84 -0.44 -9.67
CA SER A 142 -1.07 -0.53 -11.11
C SER A 142 -0.43 0.61 -11.89
N LEU A 143 -0.43 1.84 -11.36
CA LEU A 143 0.30 2.95 -11.99
C LEU A 143 1.79 2.63 -12.10
N GLY A 144 2.38 1.96 -11.09
CA GLY A 144 3.75 1.47 -11.13
C GLY A 144 3.99 0.40 -12.19
N ALA A 145 3.03 -0.49 -12.47
CA ALA A 145 3.13 -1.44 -13.58
C ALA A 145 3.18 -0.71 -14.93
N LEU A 146 2.30 0.28 -15.11
CA LEU A 146 2.31 1.13 -16.30
C LEU A 146 3.62 1.93 -16.43
N ALA A 147 4.12 2.49 -15.33
CA ALA A 147 5.38 3.23 -15.29
C ALA A 147 6.58 2.34 -15.66
N ARG A 148 6.64 1.10 -15.13
CA ARG A 148 7.65 0.11 -15.50
C ARG A 148 7.63 -0.19 -17.00
N ALA A 149 6.44 -0.44 -17.55
CA ALA A 149 6.26 -0.65 -18.98
C ALA A 149 6.75 0.54 -19.81
N TYR A 150 6.37 1.77 -19.41
CA TYR A 150 6.76 3.00 -20.09
C TYR A 150 8.29 3.20 -20.11
N VAL A 151 8.96 2.97 -18.97
CA VAL A 151 10.40 3.17 -18.82
C VAL A 151 11.22 2.09 -19.54
N THR A 152 10.76 0.82 -19.49
CA THR A 152 11.56 -0.32 -19.98
C THR A 152 11.18 -0.75 -21.39
N GLY A 153 10.05 -0.29 -21.91
CA GLY A 153 9.51 -0.74 -23.20
C GLY A 153 8.86 -2.13 -23.16
N VAL A 154 8.83 -2.80 -22.00
CA VAL A 154 8.08 -4.05 -21.81
C VAL A 154 6.59 -3.74 -21.89
N PRO A 155 5.79 -4.36 -22.78
CA PRO A 155 4.39 -4.00 -22.96
C PRO A 155 3.55 -4.13 -21.68
N CYS A 156 2.48 -3.34 -21.59
CA CYS A 156 1.46 -3.46 -20.53
C CYS A 156 0.08 -3.65 -21.17
N THR A 157 -0.71 -4.55 -20.62
CA THR A 157 -2.14 -4.69 -20.88
C THR A 157 -2.89 -4.09 -19.69
N GLU A 158 -3.85 -3.21 -19.94
CA GLU A 158 -4.65 -2.56 -18.93
C GLU A 158 -6.08 -3.10 -18.95
N HIS A 159 -6.55 -3.59 -17.81
CA HIS A 159 -7.95 -3.91 -17.60
C HIS A 159 -8.66 -2.72 -16.94
N GLU A 160 -9.95 -2.55 -17.27
CA GLU A 160 -10.78 -1.51 -16.65
C GLU A 160 -10.91 -1.71 -15.13
N SER A 161 -11.05 -2.98 -14.72
CA SER A 161 -11.16 -3.39 -13.32
C SER A 161 -10.68 -4.84 -13.16
N PHE A 162 -10.51 -5.27 -11.91
CA PHE A 162 -10.19 -6.65 -11.59
C PHE A 162 -11.41 -7.56 -11.83
N ASP A 163 -11.29 -8.43 -12.79
CA ASP A 163 -12.22 -9.51 -13.09
C ASP A 163 -11.51 -10.85 -13.08
N VAL A 164 -12.01 -11.81 -12.29
CA VAL A 164 -11.36 -13.10 -12.06
C VAL A 164 -11.21 -13.91 -13.35
N GLU A 165 -12.28 -13.99 -14.16
CA GLU A 165 -12.26 -14.79 -15.37
C GLU A 165 -11.37 -14.18 -16.45
N ARG A 166 -11.42 -12.85 -16.59
CA ARG A 166 -10.58 -12.14 -17.54
C ARG A 166 -9.10 -12.24 -17.17
N VAL A 167 -8.76 -12.05 -15.90
CA VAL A 167 -7.38 -12.22 -15.40
C VAL A 167 -6.90 -13.65 -15.60
N ALA A 168 -7.72 -14.66 -15.27
CA ALA A 168 -7.36 -16.07 -15.39
C ALA A 168 -7.03 -16.48 -16.85
N ARG A 169 -7.68 -15.87 -17.83
CA ARG A 169 -7.43 -16.20 -19.25
C ARG A 169 -6.39 -15.30 -19.92
N SER A 170 -6.01 -14.18 -19.31
CA SER A 170 -5.17 -13.15 -19.93
C SER A 170 -3.78 -13.66 -20.38
N PRO A 171 -3.12 -14.63 -19.73
CA PRO A 171 -1.88 -15.21 -20.27
C PRO A 171 -2.07 -15.78 -21.67
N ARG A 172 -3.18 -16.48 -21.91
CA ARG A 172 -3.47 -17.14 -23.19
C ARG A 172 -4.06 -16.21 -24.25
N THR A 173 -4.88 -15.23 -23.84
CA THR A 173 -5.62 -14.37 -24.78
C THR A 173 -4.93 -13.03 -25.04
N GLU A 174 -4.14 -12.55 -24.10
CA GLU A 174 -3.51 -11.23 -24.14
C GLU A 174 -1.98 -11.31 -24.01
N GLY A 175 -1.42 -12.51 -23.76
CA GLY A 175 0.01 -12.76 -23.63
C GLY A 175 0.62 -12.14 -22.37
N THR A 176 -0.16 -11.93 -21.32
CA THR A 176 0.35 -11.35 -20.06
C THR A 176 1.17 -12.37 -19.28
N THR A 177 2.32 -11.94 -18.76
CA THR A 177 3.26 -12.82 -18.04
C THR A 177 3.57 -12.35 -16.63
N ILE A 178 3.38 -11.06 -16.34
CA ILE A 178 3.68 -10.47 -15.02
C ILE A 178 2.44 -9.73 -14.50
N ILE A 179 2.01 -10.09 -13.29
CA ILE A 179 0.82 -9.48 -12.67
C ILE A 179 1.13 -8.99 -11.25
N SER A 180 0.67 -7.77 -10.92
CA SER A 180 0.72 -7.24 -9.55
C SER A 180 -0.66 -7.36 -8.90
N LEU A 181 -0.73 -8.03 -7.76
CA LEU A 181 -1.96 -8.34 -7.04
C LEU A 181 -1.84 -7.97 -5.55
N VAL A 182 -2.99 -7.83 -4.91
CA VAL A 182 -3.09 -7.78 -3.45
C VAL A 182 -3.52 -9.15 -2.91
N PRO A 183 -3.27 -9.50 -1.63
CA PRO A 183 -3.58 -10.83 -1.10
C PRO A 183 -5.04 -11.27 -1.30
N THR A 184 -5.99 -10.33 -1.25
CA THR A 184 -7.41 -10.62 -1.46
C THR A 184 -7.72 -11.05 -2.89
N THR A 185 -7.06 -10.45 -3.89
CA THR A 185 -7.25 -10.83 -5.30
C THR A 185 -6.54 -12.14 -5.63
N ILE A 186 -5.38 -12.41 -5.03
CA ILE A 186 -4.71 -13.74 -5.12
C ILE A 186 -5.66 -14.82 -4.58
N ARG A 187 -6.27 -14.60 -3.43
CA ARG A 187 -7.24 -15.56 -2.84
C ARG A 187 -8.40 -15.82 -3.78
N ARG A 188 -9.02 -14.76 -4.34
CA ARG A 188 -10.15 -14.89 -5.27
C ARG A 188 -9.79 -15.70 -6.52
N LEU A 189 -8.60 -15.51 -7.07
CA LEU A 189 -8.11 -16.29 -8.21
C LEU A 189 -7.89 -17.76 -7.84
N LEU A 190 -7.31 -18.03 -6.69
CA LEU A 190 -7.11 -19.40 -6.20
C LEU A 190 -8.44 -20.11 -5.89
N ASP A 191 -9.43 -19.40 -5.34
CA ASP A 191 -10.76 -19.96 -5.06
C ASP A 191 -11.52 -20.29 -6.36
N ALA A 192 -11.23 -19.57 -7.45
CA ALA A 192 -11.73 -19.83 -8.79
C ALA A 192 -10.87 -20.82 -9.59
N ASN A 193 -9.85 -21.45 -8.97
CA ASN A 193 -8.88 -22.32 -9.65
C ASN A 193 -8.23 -21.68 -10.89
N ALA A 194 -7.97 -20.37 -10.85
CA ALA A 194 -7.30 -19.67 -11.92
C ALA A 194 -5.87 -20.20 -12.15
N PRO A 195 -5.39 -20.33 -13.40
CA PRO A 195 -4.09 -20.91 -13.72
C PRO A 195 -2.94 -19.94 -13.46
N LEU A 196 -2.68 -19.60 -12.19
CA LEU A 196 -1.64 -18.65 -11.79
C LEU A 196 -0.23 -19.08 -12.21
N HIS A 197 -0.01 -20.37 -12.46
CA HIS A 197 1.25 -20.93 -13.00
C HIS A 197 1.54 -20.48 -14.45
N GLU A 198 0.59 -19.90 -15.15
CA GLU A 198 0.81 -19.36 -16.49
C GLU A 198 1.44 -17.97 -16.49
N PHE A 199 1.42 -17.29 -15.33
CA PHE A 199 2.20 -16.07 -15.14
C PHE A 199 3.64 -16.42 -14.78
N HIS A 200 4.59 -15.73 -15.42
CA HIS A 200 6.00 -15.79 -15.05
C HIS A 200 6.19 -15.29 -13.60
N TRP A 201 5.54 -14.16 -13.26
CA TRP A 201 5.55 -13.62 -11.90
C TRP A 201 4.17 -13.20 -11.42
N VAL A 202 3.82 -13.62 -10.22
CA VAL A 202 2.69 -13.12 -9.42
C VAL A 202 3.25 -12.28 -8.28
N ILE A 203 3.17 -10.97 -8.42
CA ILE A 203 3.71 -10.03 -7.44
C ILE A 203 2.64 -9.76 -6.39
N ALA A 204 2.91 -10.16 -5.15
CA ALA A 204 2.05 -9.88 -4.00
C ALA A 204 2.49 -8.57 -3.35
N GLY A 205 1.63 -7.55 -3.36
CA GLY A 205 1.98 -6.24 -2.81
C GLY A 205 0.80 -5.52 -2.14
N GLY A 206 1.06 -4.31 -1.66
CA GLY A 206 0.04 -3.46 -1.04
C GLY A 206 -0.37 -3.85 0.39
N ALA A 207 -0.18 -5.11 0.78
CA ALA A 207 -0.34 -5.61 2.15
C ALA A 207 0.54 -6.85 2.33
N PRO A 208 0.90 -7.25 3.57
CA PRO A 208 1.62 -8.49 3.81
C PRO A 208 0.87 -9.69 3.22
N CYS A 209 1.55 -10.53 2.45
CA CYS A 209 0.99 -11.78 1.95
C CYS A 209 1.03 -12.84 3.08
N PRO A 210 -0.13 -13.36 3.52
CA PRO A 210 -0.13 -14.40 4.53
C PRO A 210 0.65 -15.63 4.06
N PRO A 211 1.54 -16.21 4.89
CA PRO A 211 2.35 -17.38 4.50
C PRO A 211 1.51 -18.56 3.94
N ALA A 212 0.37 -18.83 4.56
CA ALA A 212 -0.55 -19.88 4.09
C ALA A 212 -1.12 -19.59 2.69
N LEU A 213 -1.38 -18.30 2.36
CA LEU A 213 -1.86 -17.90 1.04
C LEU A 213 -0.75 -18.05 0.00
N ARG A 214 0.49 -17.63 0.32
CA ARG A 214 1.67 -17.81 -0.53
C ARG A 214 1.91 -19.30 -0.80
N THR A 215 1.98 -20.14 0.25
CA THR A 215 2.15 -21.60 0.12
C THR A 215 1.04 -22.21 -0.74
N ARG A 216 -0.21 -21.77 -0.59
CA ARG A 216 -1.32 -22.24 -1.42
C ARG A 216 -1.11 -21.86 -2.89
N ALA A 217 -0.72 -20.64 -3.19
CA ALA A 217 -0.46 -20.18 -4.56
C ALA A 217 0.71 -20.95 -5.20
N GLU A 218 1.81 -21.11 -4.48
CA GLU A 218 2.98 -21.91 -4.91
C GLU A 218 2.62 -23.37 -5.12
N GLY A 219 1.76 -23.94 -4.27
CA GLY A 219 1.20 -25.29 -4.45
C GLY A 219 0.34 -25.45 -5.71
N HIS A 220 -0.17 -24.35 -6.28
CA HIS A 220 -0.83 -24.30 -7.60
C HIS A 220 0.15 -23.91 -8.72
N GLY A 221 1.45 -23.94 -8.46
CA GLY A 221 2.51 -23.68 -9.44
C GLY A 221 2.77 -22.20 -9.72
N ALA A 222 2.20 -21.27 -8.96
CA ALA A 222 2.47 -19.85 -9.13
C ALA A 222 3.87 -19.48 -8.62
N HIS A 223 4.59 -18.65 -9.35
CA HIS A 223 5.82 -18.02 -8.88
C HIS A 223 5.47 -16.71 -8.17
N VAL A 224 5.32 -16.77 -6.85
CA VAL A 224 4.94 -15.62 -6.03
C VAL A 224 6.17 -14.90 -5.51
N ILE A 225 6.19 -13.59 -5.66
CA ILE A 225 7.21 -12.70 -5.08
C ILE A 225 6.55 -11.60 -4.27
N ASP A 226 6.97 -11.40 -3.02
CA ASP A 226 6.47 -10.34 -2.17
C ASP A 226 7.12 -9.00 -2.54
N ALA A 227 6.30 -7.97 -2.74
CA ALA A 227 6.76 -6.61 -3.02
C ALA A 227 6.50 -5.69 -1.84
N TYR A 228 7.56 -5.15 -1.26
CA TYR A 228 7.46 -4.12 -0.24
C TYR A 228 7.69 -2.73 -0.83
N GLY A 229 6.77 -1.84 -0.52
CA GLY A 229 6.83 -0.44 -0.89
C GLY A 229 5.57 0.33 -0.53
N LEU A 230 5.62 1.62 -0.80
CA LEU A 230 4.59 2.60 -0.44
C LEU A 230 4.24 3.45 -1.67
N SER A 231 3.18 4.24 -1.57
CA SER A 231 2.89 5.26 -2.59
C SER A 231 4.06 6.23 -2.73
N GLU A 232 4.72 6.52 -1.62
CA GLU A 232 5.86 7.41 -1.51
C GLU A 232 7.16 6.86 -2.15
N THR A 233 7.16 5.60 -2.62
CA THR A 233 8.31 4.93 -3.26
C THR A 233 7.99 4.36 -4.64
N TRP A 234 7.06 4.97 -5.39
CA TRP A 234 6.58 4.42 -6.66
C TRP A 234 6.03 2.99 -6.57
N GLY A 235 5.61 2.54 -5.39
CA GLY A 235 4.93 1.26 -5.15
C GLY A 235 5.81 0.13 -4.68
N GLY A 236 7.07 0.04 -5.08
CA GLY A 236 7.94 -1.05 -4.64
C GLY A 236 9.41 -0.67 -4.64
N PHE A 237 10.13 -1.03 -3.60
CA PHE A 237 11.58 -0.86 -3.53
C PHE A 237 12.30 -2.10 -3.00
N ALA A 238 11.56 -3.16 -2.65
CA ALA A 238 12.16 -4.46 -2.33
C ALA A 238 11.27 -5.60 -2.85
N LEU A 239 11.92 -6.68 -3.32
CA LEU A 239 11.33 -7.91 -3.84
C LEU A 239 11.81 -9.08 -2.99
N ASP A 240 10.90 -9.84 -2.38
CA ASP A 240 11.21 -10.86 -1.35
C ASP A 240 12.22 -10.35 -0.31
N GLY A 241 12.04 -9.10 0.09
CA GLY A 241 12.92 -8.40 1.03
C GLY A 241 14.23 -7.87 0.44
N VAL A 242 14.60 -8.22 -0.78
CA VAL A 242 15.83 -7.71 -1.43
C VAL A 242 15.54 -6.33 -2.00
N PRO A 243 16.25 -5.26 -1.54
CA PRO A 243 16.12 -3.94 -2.13
C PRO A 243 16.49 -3.96 -3.63
N ILE A 244 15.72 -3.25 -4.46
CA ILE A 244 16.04 -3.08 -5.88
C ILE A 244 17.25 -2.16 -6.05
N ASP A 245 17.88 -2.20 -7.21
CA ASP A 245 19.02 -1.33 -7.52
C ASP A 245 18.67 0.15 -7.30
N GLY A 246 19.55 0.84 -6.57
CA GLY A 246 19.38 2.25 -6.21
C GLY A 246 18.50 2.50 -4.97
N ALA A 247 17.97 1.47 -4.34
CA ALA A 247 17.31 1.57 -3.04
C ALA A 247 18.30 1.28 -1.91
N GLU A 248 18.54 2.26 -1.05
CA GLU A 248 19.26 2.09 0.20
C GLU A 248 18.25 1.93 1.34
N VAL A 249 18.44 0.96 2.22
CA VAL A 249 17.53 0.69 3.33
C VAL A 249 18.31 0.54 4.63
N ARG A 250 17.82 1.11 5.70
CA ARG A 250 18.33 0.92 7.07
C ARG A 250 17.20 0.87 8.08
N THR A 251 17.50 0.44 9.30
CA THR A 251 16.61 0.58 10.45
C THR A 251 17.08 1.72 11.35
N ALA A 252 16.14 2.51 11.85
CA ALA A 252 16.37 3.48 12.92
C ALA A 252 16.52 2.76 14.29
N PRO A 253 16.99 3.45 15.35
CA PRO A 253 17.15 2.82 16.67
C PRO A 253 15.86 2.26 17.29
N ASP A 254 14.71 2.81 16.91
CA ASP A 254 13.38 2.36 17.34
C ASP A 254 12.82 1.22 16.47
N GLY A 255 13.58 0.77 15.46
CA GLY A 255 13.21 -0.30 14.54
C GLY A 255 12.42 0.17 13.33
N GLU A 256 12.20 1.48 13.12
CA GLU A 256 11.58 1.98 11.92
C GLU A 256 12.46 1.73 10.70
N ILE A 257 11.85 1.24 9.61
CA ILE A 257 12.52 1.09 8.31
C ILE A 257 12.63 2.45 7.65
N LEU A 258 13.85 2.83 7.28
CA LEU A 258 14.15 4.05 6.54
C LEU A 258 14.63 3.67 5.14
N VAL A 259 14.20 4.43 4.12
CA VAL A 259 14.59 4.21 2.73
C VAL A 259 15.12 5.49 2.11
N ARG A 260 16.14 5.36 1.26
CA ARG A 260 16.69 6.43 0.45
C ARG A 260 16.93 5.94 -0.98
N GLY A 261 16.73 6.82 -1.96
CA GLY A 261 16.92 6.52 -3.38
C GLY A 261 16.08 7.41 -4.26
N LEU A 262 16.34 7.38 -5.56
CA LEU A 262 15.60 8.20 -6.53
C LEU A 262 14.12 7.87 -6.59
N MET A 263 13.72 6.61 -6.28
CA MET A 263 12.32 6.18 -6.26
C MET A 263 11.49 6.80 -5.13
N VAL A 264 12.13 7.40 -4.13
CA VAL A 264 11.43 8.07 -3.04
C VAL A 264 10.81 9.37 -3.54
N MET A 265 9.62 9.68 -3.07
CA MET A 265 8.88 10.89 -3.42
C MET A 265 9.70 12.17 -3.21
N ARG A 266 9.33 13.24 -3.94
CA ARG A 266 9.83 14.59 -3.65
C ARG A 266 9.25 15.14 -2.34
N GLY A 267 7.99 14.85 -2.07
CA GLY A 267 7.25 15.33 -0.91
C GLY A 267 5.75 15.18 -1.11
N TYR A 268 4.99 15.81 -0.22
CA TYR A 268 3.54 15.90 -0.32
C TYR A 268 3.13 17.21 -0.96
N ARG A 269 2.29 17.11 -1.98
CA ARG A 269 1.83 18.25 -2.76
C ARG A 269 1.19 19.32 -1.89
N LEU A 270 1.68 20.55 -2.02
CA LEU A 270 1.22 21.76 -1.30
C LEU A 270 1.25 21.60 0.24
N ASP A 271 2.05 20.66 0.75
CA ASP A 271 2.21 20.42 2.19
C ASP A 271 3.69 20.35 2.58
N PRO A 272 4.38 21.50 2.64
CA PRO A 272 5.82 21.54 2.94
C PRO A 272 6.15 21.14 4.38
N VAL A 273 5.20 21.26 5.31
CA VAL A 273 5.39 20.86 6.71
C VAL A 273 5.48 19.34 6.81
N ARG A 274 4.48 18.65 6.24
CA ARG A 274 4.45 17.19 6.21
C ARG A 274 5.58 16.62 5.36
N SER A 275 5.95 17.30 4.27
CA SER A 275 7.07 16.89 3.42
C SER A 275 8.38 16.90 4.19
N ARG A 276 8.68 17.95 4.97
CA ARG A 276 9.88 18.00 5.81
C ARG A 276 9.87 16.96 6.90
N ALA A 277 8.72 16.74 7.55
CA ALA A 277 8.58 15.75 8.61
C ALA A 277 8.72 14.29 8.14
N ALA A 278 8.60 14.05 6.84
CA ALA A 278 8.73 12.71 6.24
C ALA A 278 10.18 12.28 6.04
N PHE A 279 11.16 13.17 6.21
CA PHE A 279 12.57 12.88 6.02
C PHE A 279 13.40 13.30 7.23
N ASP A 280 14.46 12.54 7.52
CA ASP A 280 15.47 12.96 8.48
C ASP A 280 16.45 13.98 7.88
N ALA A 281 17.41 14.45 8.70
CA ALA A 281 18.41 15.43 8.29
C ALA A 281 19.37 14.93 7.19
N ASP A 282 19.53 13.62 7.06
CA ASP A 282 20.39 12.95 6.07
C ASP A 282 19.63 12.53 4.81
N GLY A 283 18.34 12.89 4.70
CA GLY A 283 17.48 12.63 3.54
C GLY A 283 16.91 11.21 3.49
N TRP A 284 16.87 10.48 4.60
CA TRP A 284 16.18 9.22 4.69
C TRP A 284 14.70 9.43 4.90
N PHE A 285 13.90 8.74 4.09
CA PHE A 285 12.45 8.76 4.20
C PHE A 285 11.98 7.81 5.31
N HIS A 286 11.14 8.33 6.20
CA HIS A 286 10.47 7.58 7.25
C HIS A 286 9.28 6.81 6.68
N THR A 287 9.37 5.48 6.61
CA THR A 287 8.32 4.65 6.02
C THR A 287 7.08 4.54 6.91
N GLY A 288 7.24 4.75 8.22
CA GLY A 288 6.25 4.46 9.23
C GLY A 288 6.04 2.96 9.46
N ASP A 289 6.89 2.10 8.90
CA ASP A 289 6.84 0.66 9.05
C ASP A 289 7.99 0.20 9.96
N ILE A 290 7.72 -0.70 10.90
CA ILE A 290 8.70 -1.34 11.77
C ILE A 290 9.19 -2.62 11.14
N GLY A 291 10.49 -2.90 11.29
CA GLY A 291 11.07 -4.12 10.74
C GLY A 291 12.53 -4.31 11.10
N ALA A 292 13.15 -5.24 10.39
CA ALA A 292 14.55 -5.57 10.54
C ALA A 292 15.20 -5.80 9.16
N ILE A 293 16.50 -5.63 9.11
CA ILE A 293 17.32 -6.04 7.97
C ILE A 293 18.17 -7.20 8.46
N ASP A 294 18.06 -8.36 7.80
CA ASP A 294 18.81 -9.54 8.19
C ASP A 294 20.27 -9.49 7.68
N GLY A 295 21.06 -10.53 8.04
CA GLY A 295 22.48 -10.60 7.68
C GLY A 295 22.76 -10.63 6.17
N ASP A 296 21.77 -10.97 5.35
CA ASP A 296 21.84 -10.98 3.88
C ASP A 296 21.33 -9.68 3.27
N GLY A 297 21.01 -8.67 4.09
CA GLY A 297 20.49 -7.37 3.65
C GLY A 297 19.01 -7.37 3.27
N ARG A 298 18.25 -8.42 3.62
CA ARG A 298 16.84 -8.50 3.33
C ARG A 298 15.99 -7.75 4.34
N VAL A 299 15.09 -6.94 3.85
CA VAL A 299 14.12 -6.18 4.63
C VAL A 299 12.95 -7.08 5.04
N ARG A 300 12.64 -7.11 6.32
CA ARG A 300 11.49 -7.80 6.89
C ARG A 300 10.61 -6.80 7.61
N VAL A 301 9.43 -6.53 7.08
CA VAL A 301 8.43 -5.68 7.73
C VAL A 301 7.68 -6.51 8.77
N THR A 302 7.55 -5.97 9.98
CA THR A 302 6.81 -6.62 11.07
C THR A 302 5.50 -5.92 11.37
N ASP A 303 5.47 -4.59 11.38
CA ASP A 303 4.25 -3.82 11.66
C ASP A 303 4.35 -2.36 11.19
N ARG A 304 3.35 -1.56 11.55
CA ARG A 304 3.38 -0.10 11.39
C ARG A 304 3.53 0.61 12.72
N VAL A 305 4.37 1.65 12.76
CA VAL A 305 4.59 2.49 13.96
C VAL A 305 3.26 2.92 14.60
N LYS A 306 2.33 3.41 13.78
CA LYS A 306 1.01 3.89 14.24
C LYS A 306 0.03 2.81 14.69
N ASP A 307 0.28 1.57 14.32
CA ASP A 307 -0.59 0.44 14.62
C ASP A 307 -0.10 -0.34 15.86
N LEU A 308 1.15 -0.07 16.32
CA LEU A 308 1.68 -0.67 17.54
C LEU A 308 0.77 -0.39 18.74
N VAL A 309 0.54 -1.39 19.55
CA VAL A 309 -0.17 -1.28 20.82
C VAL A 309 0.85 -1.01 21.94
N ILE A 310 0.72 0.12 22.61
CA ILE A 310 1.63 0.48 23.71
C ILE A 310 0.98 0.07 25.03
N THR A 311 1.34 -1.11 25.52
CA THR A 311 0.74 -1.72 26.72
C THR A 311 1.80 -1.94 27.79
N GLY A 312 1.61 -1.34 28.98
CA GLY A 312 2.57 -1.44 30.10
C GLY A 312 3.99 -1.01 29.73
N GLY A 313 4.14 -0.03 28.82
CA GLY A 313 5.44 0.44 28.32
C GLY A 313 6.11 -0.49 27.30
N VAL A 314 5.42 -1.54 26.85
CA VAL A 314 5.89 -2.47 25.81
C VAL A 314 5.21 -2.19 24.50
N ASN A 315 5.97 -2.05 23.42
CA ASN A 315 5.44 -1.99 22.05
C ASN A 315 5.06 -3.40 21.58
N VAL A 316 3.77 -3.62 21.36
CA VAL A 316 3.22 -4.90 20.89
C VAL A 316 2.81 -4.74 19.44
N SER A 317 3.32 -5.60 18.58
CA SER A 317 2.94 -5.70 17.17
C SER A 317 1.58 -6.42 17.05
N PRO A 318 0.51 -5.77 16.57
CA PRO A 318 -0.74 -6.44 16.28
C PRO A 318 -0.56 -7.59 15.28
N THR A 319 0.26 -7.40 14.26
CA THR A 319 0.52 -8.42 13.23
C THR A 319 1.18 -9.67 13.80
N GLU A 320 2.09 -9.54 14.78
CA GLU A 320 2.69 -10.68 15.48
C GLU A 320 1.62 -11.47 16.26
N VAL A 321 0.75 -10.76 16.98
CA VAL A 321 -0.33 -11.38 17.73
C VAL A 321 -1.34 -12.05 16.80
N GLU A 322 -1.75 -11.36 15.73
CA GLU A 322 -2.64 -11.88 14.68
C GLU A 322 -2.09 -13.17 14.06
N ALA A 323 -0.79 -13.22 13.75
CA ALA A 323 -0.14 -14.38 13.15
C ALA A 323 -0.19 -15.62 14.06
N VAL A 324 -0.15 -15.44 15.36
CA VAL A 324 -0.29 -16.53 16.34
C VAL A 324 -1.77 -16.95 16.45
N LEU A 325 -2.67 -15.99 16.68
CA LEU A 325 -4.10 -16.28 16.88
C LEU A 325 -4.76 -16.89 15.64
N ALA A 326 -4.33 -16.53 14.43
CA ALA A 326 -4.81 -17.12 13.18
C ALA A 326 -4.54 -18.64 13.04
N ARG A 327 -3.63 -19.19 13.87
CA ARG A 327 -3.32 -20.62 13.91
C ARG A 327 -4.27 -21.40 14.81
N HIS A 328 -5.09 -20.71 15.60
CA HIS A 328 -6.09 -21.36 16.45
C HIS A 328 -7.12 -22.11 15.58
N PRO A 329 -7.49 -23.37 15.92
CA PRO A 329 -8.33 -24.21 15.07
C PRO A 329 -9.72 -23.63 14.77
N ASP A 330 -10.26 -22.81 15.66
CA ASP A 330 -11.60 -22.24 15.52
C ASP A 330 -11.59 -20.80 14.94
N VAL A 331 -10.42 -20.23 14.67
CA VAL A 331 -10.27 -18.88 14.09
C VAL A 331 -10.21 -18.97 12.57
N HIS A 332 -11.11 -18.26 11.89
CA HIS A 332 -11.11 -18.06 10.44
C HIS A 332 -10.34 -16.83 10.03
N ASP A 333 -10.59 -15.70 10.70
CA ASP A 333 -9.88 -14.43 10.48
C ASP A 333 -9.75 -13.70 11.82
N VAL A 334 -8.73 -12.87 11.95
CA VAL A 334 -8.47 -12.13 13.19
C VAL A 334 -7.82 -10.79 12.89
N SER A 335 -8.17 -9.77 13.68
CA SER A 335 -7.44 -8.50 13.70
C SER A 335 -7.28 -8.02 15.13
N VAL A 336 -6.14 -7.42 15.42
CA VAL A 336 -5.76 -6.93 16.76
C VAL A 336 -5.62 -5.42 16.73
N VAL A 337 -6.11 -4.77 17.78
CA VAL A 337 -6.01 -3.31 17.96
C VAL A 337 -5.64 -2.96 19.39
N GLY A 338 -5.01 -1.79 19.57
CA GLY A 338 -4.84 -1.16 20.88
C GLY A 338 -6.09 -0.37 21.24
N VAL A 339 -6.59 -0.54 22.46
CA VAL A 339 -7.71 0.24 22.99
C VAL A 339 -7.25 0.96 24.25
N PRO A 340 -7.46 2.29 24.38
CA PRO A 340 -7.02 3.05 25.53
C PRO A 340 -7.46 2.43 26.86
N ASP A 341 -6.57 2.43 27.83
CA ASP A 341 -6.76 1.87 29.16
C ASP A 341 -5.97 2.68 30.20
N ASP A 342 -6.60 2.97 31.35
CA ASP A 342 -6.00 3.85 32.37
C ASP A 342 -4.82 3.22 33.11
N GLU A 343 -4.76 1.89 33.22
CA GLU A 343 -3.68 1.17 33.92
C GLU A 343 -2.54 0.81 32.96
N TRP A 344 -2.87 0.38 31.75
CA TRP A 344 -1.90 -0.20 30.81
C TRP A 344 -1.48 0.74 29.69
N GLY A 345 -2.10 1.93 29.59
CA GLY A 345 -2.01 2.82 28.44
C GLY A 345 -2.89 2.33 27.28
N GLU A 346 -2.65 1.13 26.79
CA GLU A 346 -3.54 0.44 25.85
C GLU A 346 -3.67 -1.04 26.21
N LEU A 347 -4.83 -1.63 25.89
CA LEU A 347 -5.06 -3.07 25.94
C LEU A 347 -4.93 -3.67 24.56
N VAL A 348 -4.34 -4.85 24.47
CA VAL A 348 -4.35 -5.70 23.27
C VAL A 348 -5.73 -6.34 23.16
N VAL A 349 -6.50 -5.97 22.14
CA VAL A 349 -7.86 -6.44 21.91
C VAL A 349 -7.95 -7.18 20.58
N ALA A 350 -8.46 -8.42 20.61
CA ALA A 350 -8.62 -9.25 19.42
C ALA A 350 -10.07 -9.16 18.90
N PHE A 351 -10.22 -9.00 17.58
CA PHE A 351 -11.48 -9.20 16.86
C PHE A 351 -11.38 -10.49 16.07
N VAL A 352 -12.28 -11.44 16.33
CA VAL A 352 -12.21 -12.79 15.82
C VAL A 352 -13.44 -13.11 14.98
N VAL A 353 -13.19 -13.63 13.77
CA VAL A 353 -14.19 -14.28 12.94
C VAL A 353 -14.04 -15.79 13.15
N PRO A 354 -15.03 -16.49 13.70
CA PRO A 354 -14.95 -17.93 13.89
C PRO A 354 -15.01 -18.68 12.56
N ARG A 355 -14.49 -19.90 12.52
CA ARG A 355 -14.71 -20.78 11.36
C ARG A 355 -16.19 -21.15 11.24
N PRO A 356 -16.68 -21.42 10.03
CA PRO A 356 -18.03 -21.93 9.84
C PRO A 356 -18.30 -23.13 10.77
N GLU A 357 -19.47 -23.14 11.39
CA GLU A 357 -19.93 -24.22 12.31
C GLU A 357 -19.10 -24.36 13.62
N ARG A 358 -18.22 -23.39 13.92
CA ARG A 358 -17.46 -23.34 15.17
C ARG A 358 -17.92 -22.21 16.06
N THR A 359 -17.82 -22.42 17.38
CA THR A 359 -18.01 -21.36 18.35
C THR A 359 -16.76 -20.48 18.40
N ALA A 360 -16.95 -19.17 18.50
CA ALA A 360 -15.83 -18.26 18.68
C ALA A 360 -15.10 -18.57 19.99
N PRO A 361 -13.75 -18.67 19.97
CA PRO A 361 -12.97 -18.90 21.17
C PRO A 361 -13.08 -17.69 22.11
N THR A 362 -13.17 -17.97 23.40
CA THR A 362 -13.13 -16.96 24.47
C THR A 362 -11.76 -16.33 24.57
N VAL A 363 -11.66 -15.16 25.23
CA VAL A 363 -10.37 -14.52 25.48
C VAL A 363 -9.42 -15.43 26.27
N THR A 364 -9.93 -16.23 27.18
CA THR A 364 -9.14 -17.20 27.96
C THR A 364 -8.52 -18.27 27.07
N GLU A 365 -9.31 -18.88 26.18
CA GLU A 365 -8.84 -19.90 25.24
C GLU A 365 -7.80 -19.31 24.25
N LEU A 366 -8.03 -18.10 23.74
CA LEU A 366 -7.05 -17.42 22.89
C LEU A 366 -5.75 -17.13 23.64
N ARG A 367 -5.82 -16.71 24.90
CA ARG A 367 -4.64 -16.46 25.76
C ARG A 367 -3.88 -17.73 26.04
N ASP A 368 -4.58 -18.81 26.37
CA ASP A 368 -3.96 -20.10 26.69
C ASP A 368 -3.26 -20.68 25.47
N PHE A 369 -3.89 -20.60 24.29
CA PHE A 369 -3.27 -20.98 23.02
C PHE A 369 -2.03 -20.11 22.69
N ALA A 370 -2.13 -18.79 22.89
CA ALA A 370 -1.06 -17.86 22.53
C ALA A 370 0.14 -17.89 23.48
N ARG A 371 -0.01 -18.31 24.75
CA ARG A 371 1.07 -18.35 25.76
C ARG A 371 2.28 -19.19 25.37
N GLU A 372 2.10 -20.18 24.53
CA GLU A 372 3.21 -21.01 24.04
C GLU A 372 4.13 -20.24 23.05
N HIS A 373 3.64 -19.11 22.52
CA HIS A 373 4.29 -18.39 21.44
C HIS A 373 4.53 -16.90 21.73
N LEU A 374 3.78 -16.31 22.69
CA LEU A 374 3.80 -14.88 22.99
C LEU A 374 4.06 -14.63 24.47
N SER A 375 4.85 -13.59 24.75
CA SER A 375 5.07 -13.11 26.13
C SER A 375 3.82 -12.43 26.69
N GLY A 376 3.71 -12.37 28.02
CA GLY A 376 2.52 -11.88 28.73
C GLY A 376 1.91 -10.56 28.24
N PRO A 377 2.69 -9.49 27.99
CA PRO A 377 2.16 -8.22 27.47
C PRO A 377 1.48 -8.34 26.10
N LYS A 378 1.90 -9.29 25.26
CA LYS A 378 1.36 -9.52 23.92
C LYS A 378 0.03 -10.31 23.89
N LEU A 379 -0.33 -10.91 25.02
CA LEU A 379 -1.55 -11.71 25.12
C LEU A 379 -2.79 -10.81 25.09
N PRO A 380 -3.82 -11.14 24.29
CA PRO A 380 -5.05 -10.34 24.24
C PRO A 380 -5.71 -10.26 25.63
N ARG A 381 -6.17 -9.07 25.99
CA ARG A 381 -6.88 -8.84 27.27
C ARG A 381 -8.39 -8.80 27.09
N ALA A 382 -8.86 -8.62 25.85
CA ALA A 382 -10.25 -8.74 25.47
C ALA A 382 -10.38 -9.36 24.09
N ALA A 383 -11.52 -9.98 23.81
CA ALA A 383 -11.84 -10.51 22.49
C ALA A 383 -13.29 -10.20 22.13
N HIS A 384 -13.52 -9.81 20.88
CA HIS A 384 -14.84 -9.56 20.31
C HIS A 384 -15.06 -10.50 19.12
N THR A 385 -16.21 -11.15 19.09
CA THR A 385 -16.66 -11.92 17.93
C THR A 385 -17.28 -10.98 16.91
N VAL A 386 -16.88 -11.12 15.63
CA VAL A 386 -17.43 -10.36 14.52
C VAL A 386 -17.68 -11.30 13.33
N ASP A 387 -18.63 -10.91 12.47
CA ASP A 387 -18.93 -11.70 11.27
C ASP A 387 -17.84 -11.54 10.21
N GLU A 388 -17.22 -10.35 10.15
CA GLU A 388 -16.11 -10.06 9.24
C GLU A 388 -15.17 -8.98 9.81
N ILE A 389 -13.90 -9.02 9.39
CA ILE A 389 -12.94 -7.93 9.62
C ILE A 389 -13.11 -6.89 8.51
N PRO A 390 -13.47 -5.64 8.86
CA PRO A 390 -13.57 -4.58 7.86
C PRO A 390 -12.22 -4.29 7.24
N ARG A 391 -12.16 -4.22 5.90
CA ARG A 391 -10.92 -4.05 5.15
C ARG A 391 -11.06 -2.95 4.10
N THR A 392 -9.93 -2.35 3.74
CA THR A 392 -9.84 -1.48 2.56
C THR A 392 -9.99 -2.30 1.27
N ASN A 393 -10.19 -1.62 0.13
CA ASN A 393 -10.19 -2.27 -1.18
C ASN A 393 -8.87 -3.03 -1.48
N SER A 394 -7.76 -2.63 -0.85
CA SER A 394 -6.48 -3.33 -0.92
C SER A 394 -6.33 -4.48 0.08
N GLY A 395 -7.37 -4.80 0.84
CA GLY A 395 -7.39 -5.91 1.81
C GLY A 395 -6.79 -5.60 3.19
N LYS A 396 -6.35 -4.36 3.46
CA LYS A 396 -5.81 -3.99 4.78
C LYS A 396 -6.93 -3.86 5.82
N PRO A 397 -6.77 -4.43 7.04
CA PRO A 397 -7.74 -4.21 8.12
C PRO A 397 -7.93 -2.73 8.43
N LEU A 398 -9.18 -2.31 8.57
CA LEU A 398 -9.55 -0.97 9.00
C LEU A 398 -9.54 -0.89 10.54
N ARG A 399 -8.33 -0.98 11.13
CA ARG A 399 -8.11 -1.02 12.60
C ARG A 399 -8.76 0.15 13.32
N ARG A 400 -8.85 1.33 12.68
CA ARG A 400 -9.56 2.47 13.26
C ARG A 400 -11.03 2.14 13.58
N LEU A 401 -11.74 1.51 12.64
CA LEU A 401 -13.15 1.13 12.84
C LEU A 401 -13.30 0.07 13.94
N LEU A 402 -12.38 -0.88 14.01
CA LEU A 402 -12.37 -1.90 15.07
C LEU A 402 -12.10 -1.26 16.43
N ARG A 403 -11.16 -0.32 16.52
CA ARG A 403 -10.88 0.45 17.73
C ARG A 403 -12.09 1.25 18.19
N GLU A 404 -12.78 1.94 17.27
CA GLU A 404 -14.02 2.67 17.56
C GLU A 404 -15.13 1.73 18.09
N ARG A 405 -15.28 0.55 17.48
CA ARG A 405 -16.24 -0.48 17.96
C ARG A 405 -15.92 -0.96 19.37
N ALA A 406 -14.65 -1.22 19.68
CA ALA A 406 -14.22 -1.64 21.02
C ALA A 406 -14.49 -0.55 22.07
N MET A 407 -14.26 0.73 21.73
CA MET A 407 -14.55 1.86 22.63
C MET A 407 -16.05 2.08 22.81
N GLY A 408 -16.87 1.96 21.76
CA GLY A 408 -18.32 2.09 21.80
C GLY A 408 -19.00 0.96 22.57
N GLY A 409 -18.49 -0.26 22.52
CA GLY A 409 -18.99 -1.40 23.30
C GLY A 409 -18.72 -1.28 24.81
N ARG A 410 -17.68 -0.53 25.22
CA ARG A 410 -17.42 -0.21 26.64
C ARG A 410 -18.46 0.78 27.24
N ALA A 411 -19.05 1.64 26.40
CA ALA A 411 -20.06 2.61 26.86
C ALA A 411 -21.44 1.99 27.13
N THR A 412 -21.70 0.76 26.68
CA THR A 412 -23.00 0.07 26.83
C THR A 412 -22.96 -1.21 27.68
N GLY A 413 -21.80 -1.62 28.19
CA GLY A 413 -21.59 -2.85 28.95
C GLY A 413 -20.84 -2.60 30.25
N GLY A 414 -21.50 -1.94 31.21
CA GLY A 414 -21.16 -2.08 32.63
C GLY A 414 -21.80 -3.35 33.16
N ASP A 415 -21.06 -4.47 33.11
CA ASP A 415 -21.10 -5.48 34.16
C ASP A 415 -19.96 -6.47 33.88
N ALA A 416 -18.94 -6.33 34.70
CA ALA A 416 -17.89 -7.30 34.80
C ALA A 416 -18.37 -8.40 35.74
N ASP A 417 -18.39 -9.64 35.27
CA ASP A 417 -18.37 -10.76 36.19
C ASP A 417 -16.93 -10.93 36.72
N THR A 418 -16.85 -10.82 38.04
CA THR A 418 -15.71 -11.06 38.95
C THR A 418 -15.11 -12.46 38.84
#